data_c1a360a355626d2083770f15c59861b2
#
_entry.id   c1a360a355626d2083770f15c59861b2
#
_cell.length_a   1.000
_cell.length_b   1.000
_cell.length_c   1.000
_cell.angle_alpha   90.00
_cell.angle_beta   90.00
_cell.angle_gamma   90.00
#
_symmetry.space_group_name_H-M   'P 1'
#
loop_
_entity.id
_entity.type
_entity.pdbx_description
1 polymer ?
#
loop_
_entity_poly.entity_id
_entity_poly.type
_entity_poly.pdbx_seq_one_letter_code
_entity_poly.pdbx_strand_id
1 'polypeptide(L)'
;MELFQLSKEAKSDLRSIAFFTESRWGKAQRNLYIKQLDDAFLTLAQNPGVGIPCDYIRAGYRKFPHASHIIFYKSCTSATILVVRILHKSMDYDSQL
;
A
#
# COMPACT_ATOMS: atom_id res chain seq x y z
N MET A 1 5.56 18.94 -5.94
CA MET A 1 4.98 18.23 -4.79
C MET A 1 4.58 16.82 -5.21
N GLU A 2 4.98 15.82 -4.47
CA GLU A 2 4.61 14.45 -4.78
C GLU A 2 3.17 14.18 -4.37
N LEU A 3 2.46 13.39 -5.18
CA LEU A 3 1.10 12.98 -4.85
C LEU A 3 1.08 11.99 -3.70
N PHE A 4 2.05 11.06 -3.69
CA PHE A 4 2.16 10.13 -2.59
C PHE A 4 3.63 9.87 -2.28
N GLN A 5 3.88 9.41 -1.05
CA GLN A 5 5.17 8.92 -0.61
C GLN A 5 5.01 7.52 -0.06
N LEU A 6 6.08 6.74 -0.11
CA LEU A 6 6.13 5.41 0.47
C LEU A 6 7.05 5.46 1.67
N SER A 7 6.61 4.88 2.79
CA SER A 7 7.48 4.70 3.94
C SER A 7 8.61 3.72 3.58
N LYS A 8 9.65 3.69 4.41
CA LYS A 8 10.73 2.72 4.25
C LYS A 8 10.17 1.29 4.26
N GLU A 9 9.25 1.02 5.16
CA GLU A 9 8.62 -0.29 5.29
C GLU A 9 7.76 -0.63 4.08
N ALA A 10 7.02 0.35 3.54
CA ALA A 10 6.22 0.13 2.34
C ALA A 10 7.08 -0.17 1.13
N LYS A 11 8.23 0.49 0.99
CA LYS A 11 9.19 0.18 -0.07
C LYS A 11 9.71 -1.25 0.03
N SER A 12 10.01 -1.69 1.24
CA SER A 12 10.42 -3.06 1.51
C SER A 12 9.31 -4.05 1.18
N ASP A 13 8.06 -3.72 1.55
CA ASP A 13 6.90 -4.53 1.21
C ASP A 13 6.77 -4.70 -0.30
N LEU A 14 6.92 -3.62 -1.07
CA LEU A 14 6.84 -3.69 -2.54
C LEU A 14 7.91 -4.60 -3.12
N ARG A 15 9.14 -4.52 -2.62
CA ARG A 15 10.21 -5.40 -3.10
C ARG A 15 9.88 -6.87 -2.83
N SER A 16 9.35 -7.17 -1.65
CA SER A 16 8.95 -8.53 -1.29
C SER A 16 7.81 -9.03 -2.16
N ILE A 17 6.82 -8.17 -2.42
CA ILE A 17 5.69 -8.51 -3.29
C ILE A 17 6.19 -8.78 -4.71
N ALA A 18 7.08 -7.94 -5.23
CA ALA A 18 7.64 -8.11 -6.57
C ALA A 18 8.40 -9.43 -6.68
N PHE A 19 9.25 -9.73 -5.70
CA PHE A 19 10.02 -10.97 -5.67
C PHE A 19 9.09 -12.19 -5.62
N PHE A 20 8.12 -12.18 -4.74
CA PHE A 20 7.18 -13.28 -4.58
C PHE A 20 6.36 -13.51 -5.86
N THR A 21 5.85 -12.41 -6.45
CA THR A 21 5.04 -12.50 -7.66
C THR A 21 5.85 -13.03 -8.83
N GLU A 22 7.08 -12.55 -8.98
CA GLU A 22 7.96 -13.04 -10.04
C GLU A 22 8.28 -14.52 -9.86
N SER A 23 8.55 -14.95 -8.64
CA SER A 23 8.87 -16.35 -8.34
C SER A 23 7.72 -17.29 -8.67
N ARG A 24 6.49 -16.83 -8.49
CA ARG A 24 5.30 -17.67 -8.70
C ARG A 24 4.72 -17.55 -10.12
N TRP A 25 4.78 -16.35 -10.71
CA TRP A 25 4.01 -16.03 -11.91
C TRP A 25 4.85 -15.44 -13.04
N GLY A 26 6.14 -15.13 -12.79
CA GLY A 26 7.04 -14.59 -13.80
C GLY A 26 7.07 -13.07 -13.84
N LYS A 27 7.98 -12.53 -14.66
CA LYS A 27 8.25 -11.09 -14.72
C LYS A 27 7.07 -10.30 -15.28
N ALA A 28 6.36 -10.81 -16.26
CA ALA A 28 5.23 -10.09 -16.84
C ALA A 28 4.15 -9.85 -15.80
N GLN A 29 3.82 -10.86 -15.00
CA GLN A 29 2.83 -10.74 -13.95
C GLN A 29 3.32 -9.81 -12.83
N ARG A 30 4.61 -9.91 -12.47
CA ARG A 30 5.22 -8.99 -11.51
C ARG A 30 5.03 -7.54 -11.95
N ASN A 31 5.38 -7.23 -13.19
CA ASN A 31 5.30 -5.85 -13.70
C ASN A 31 3.85 -5.36 -13.72
N LEU A 32 2.93 -6.22 -14.10
CA LEU A 32 1.51 -5.86 -14.10
C LEU A 32 1.00 -5.56 -12.69
N TYR A 33 1.33 -6.42 -11.73
CA TYR A 33 0.84 -6.26 -10.35
C TYR A 33 1.41 -5.01 -9.69
N ILE A 34 2.71 -4.76 -9.87
CA ILE A 34 3.35 -3.56 -9.31
C ILE A 34 2.75 -2.30 -9.94
N LYS A 35 2.48 -2.32 -11.25
CA LYS A 35 1.81 -1.19 -11.89
C LYS A 35 0.42 -0.95 -11.33
N GLN A 36 -0.33 -2.01 -11.08
CA GLN A 36 -1.67 -1.90 -10.49
C GLN A 36 -1.62 -1.30 -9.08
N LEU A 37 -0.62 -1.69 -8.28
CA LEU A 37 -0.41 -1.08 -6.96
C LEU A 37 -0.07 0.39 -7.08
N ASP A 38 0.80 0.76 -8.00
CA ASP A 38 1.18 2.16 -8.23
C ASP A 38 -0.04 2.98 -8.65
N ASP A 39 -0.87 2.44 -9.55
CA ASP A 39 -2.12 3.10 -9.96
C ASP A 39 -3.07 3.27 -8.76
N ALA A 40 -3.12 2.28 -7.87
CA ALA A 40 -3.92 2.38 -6.65
C ALA A 40 -3.41 3.50 -5.73
N PHE A 41 -2.09 3.63 -5.56
CA PHE A 41 -1.53 4.73 -4.77
C PHE A 41 -1.93 6.10 -5.34
N LEU A 42 -1.88 6.26 -6.66
CA LEU A 42 -2.31 7.50 -7.30
C LEU A 42 -3.79 7.78 -7.06
N THR A 43 -4.63 6.76 -7.17
CA THR A 43 -6.07 6.89 -6.90
C THR A 43 -6.30 7.34 -5.46
N LEU A 44 -5.59 6.75 -4.49
CA LEU A 44 -5.72 7.11 -3.09
C LEU A 44 -5.22 8.54 -2.85
N ALA A 45 -4.16 8.96 -3.53
CA ALA A 45 -3.66 10.33 -3.41
C ALA A 45 -4.66 11.36 -3.95
N GLN A 46 -5.37 11.01 -5.02
CA GLN A 46 -6.38 11.88 -5.63
C GLN A 46 -7.68 11.89 -4.82
N ASN A 47 -7.96 10.82 -4.07
CA ASN A 47 -9.18 10.66 -3.29
C ASN A 47 -8.84 10.09 -1.92
N PRO A 48 -8.16 10.86 -1.04
CA PRO A 48 -7.65 10.30 0.22
C PRO A 48 -8.71 9.72 1.15
N GLY A 49 -9.94 10.17 1.00
CA GLY A 49 -11.05 9.71 1.86
C GLY A 49 -11.67 8.39 1.42
N VAL A 50 -11.23 7.79 0.31
CA VAL A 50 -11.87 6.58 -0.22
C VAL A 50 -11.57 5.34 0.62
N GLY A 51 -10.41 5.31 1.29
CA GLY A 51 -10.06 4.18 2.15
C GLY A 51 -10.89 4.14 3.42
N ILE A 52 -11.00 2.97 4.02
CA ILE A 52 -11.78 2.74 5.22
C ILE A 52 -10.96 3.18 6.44
N PRO A 53 -11.48 4.07 7.30
CA PRO A 53 -10.75 4.45 8.51
C PRO A 53 -10.45 3.25 9.39
N CYS A 54 -9.26 3.18 9.91
CA CYS A 54 -8.84 2.12 10.83
C CYS A 54 -8.12 2.69 12.05
N ASP A 55 -8.71 3.73 12.64
CA ASP A 55 -8.17 4.38 13.85
C ASP A 55 -8.03 3.39 15.01
N TYR A 56 -8.83 2.33 15.02
CA TYR A 56 -8.75 1.28 16.03
C TYR A 56 -7.40 0.53 15.98
N ILE A 57 -6.70 0.57 14.84
CA ILE A 57 -5.34 0.00 14.73
C ILE A 57 -4.32 1.09 15.04
N ARG A 58 -4.41 2.22 14.32
CA ARG A 58 -3.54 3.40 14.53
C ARG A 58 -4.33 4.64 14.13
N ALA A 59 -4.27 5.66 14.98
CA ALA A 59 -4.97 6.92 14.75
C ALA A 59 -4.56 7.53 13.40
N GLY A 60 -5.54 7.93 12.61
CA GLY A 60 -5.35 8.58 11.33
C GLY A 60 -5.07 7.64 10.16
N TYR A 61 -4.97 6.35 10.40
CA TYR A 61 -4.72 5.38 9.33
C TYR A 61 -6.01 5.04 8.62
N ARG A 62 -5.87 4.79 7.30
CA ARG A 62 -6.93 4.22 6.46
C ARG A 62 -6.40 2.99 5.76
N LYS A 63 -7.30 2.10 5.36
CA LYS A 63 -6.94 0.89 4.62
C LYS A 63 -7.74 0.80 3.34
N PHE A 64 -7.11 0.25 2.31
CA PHE A 64 -7.73 0.07 1.00
C PHE A 64 -7.34 -1.31 0.46
N PRO A 65 -8.30 -2.25 0.36
CA PRO A 65 -7.99 -3.57 -0.19
C PRO A 65 -7.69 -3.51 -1.68
N HIS A 66 -6.68 -4.25 -2.10
CA HIS A 66 -6.33 -4.39 -3.51
C HIS A 66 -5.87 -5.83 -3.76
N ALA A 67 -6.69 -6.62 -4.42
CA ALA A 67 -6.42 -8.03 -4.70
C ALA A 67 -6.07 -8.78 -3.41
N SER A 68 -4.88 -9.37 -3.32
CA SER A 68 -4.45 -10.13 -2.14
C SER A 68 -3.86 -9.27 -1.04
N HIS A 69 -3.75 -7.97 -1.24
CA HIS A 69 -3.05 -7.07 -0.32
C HIS A 69 -3.98 -5.97 0.20
N ILE A 70 -3.56 -5.35 1.30
CA ILE A 70 -4.25 -4.20 1.86
C ILE A 70 -3.22 -3.09 1.97
N ILE A 71 -3.56 -1.92 1.42
CA ILE A 71 -2.72 -0.71 1.45
C ILE A 71 -3.14 0.09 2.67
N PHE A 72 -2.20 0.31 3.60
CA PHE A 72 -2.40 1.18 4.76
C PHE A 72 -1.75 2.52 4.49
N TYR A 73 -2.49 3.61 4.66
CA TYR A 73 -1.99 4.95 4.38
C TYR A 73 -2.57 5.97 5.35
N LYS A 74 -1.99 7.15 5.35
CA LYS A 74 -2.47 8.28 6.17
C LYS A 74 -2.13 9.59 5.47
N SER A 75 -2.71 10.70 5.97
CA SER A 75 -2.37 12.04 5.50
C SER A 75 -0.92 12.37 5.81
N CYS A 76 -0.32 13.19 4.97
CA CYS A 76 1.10 13.51 5.06
C CYS A 76 1.31 14.99 4.74
N THR A 77 2.32 15.62 5.37
CA THR A 77 2.61 17.05 5.15
C THR A 77 3.45 17.28 3.90
N SER A 78 4.25 16.31 3.47
CA SER A 78 5.14 16.47 2.31
C SER A 78 4.54 15.90 1.02
N ALA A 79 3.36 15.26 1.11
CA ALA A 79 2.62 14.73 -0.01
C ALA A 79 1.15 14.64 0.39
N THR A 80 0.26 14.26 -0.52
CA THR A 80 -1.15 14.11 -0.15
C THR A 80 -1.32 12.96 0.84
N ILE A 81 -0.66 11.84 0.59
CA ILE A 81 -0.72 10.68 1.48
C ILE A 81 0.67 10.07 1.65
N LEU A 82 0.84 9.36 2.76
CA LEU A 82 1.97 8.46 2.99
C LEU A 82 1.44 7.04 3.02
N VAL A 83 1.93 6.20 2.11
CA VAL A 83 1.65 4.77 2.15
C VAL A 83 2.54 4.16 3.21
N VAL A 84 1.95 3.63 4.27
CA VAL A 84 2.68 3.18 5.46
C VAL A 84 3.10 1.72 5.35
N ARG A 85 2.20 0.86 4.90
CA ARG A 85 2.46 -0.57 4.71
C ARG A 85 1.59 -1.12 3.58
N ILE A 86 2.08 -2.19 2.97
CA ILE A 86 1.31 -2.99 2.00
C ILE A 86 1.41 -4.43 2.49
N LEU A 87 0.34 -4.92 3.12
CA LEU A 87 0.36 -6.21 3.81
C LEU A 87 -0.58 -7.19 3.11
N HIS A 88 -0.19 -8.46 3.11
CA HIS A 88 -1.07 -9.52 2.62
C HIS A 88 -2.30 -9.60 3.53
N LYS A 89 -3.48 -9.80 2.95
CA LYS A 89 -4.73 -9.76 3.70
C LYS A 89 -4.85 -10.85 4.78
N SER A 90 -3.99 -11.88 4.72
CA SER A 90 -3.96 -12.94 5.75
C SER A 90 -3.04 -12.62 6.93
N MET A 91 -2.32 -11.50 6.88
CA MET A 91 -1.42 -11.11 7.97
C MET A 91 -2.19 -10.50 9.14
N ASP A 92 -1.59 -10.59 10.32
CA ASP A 92 -2.07 -9.92 11.52
C ASP A 92 -1.65 -8.45 11.45
N TYR A 93 -2.58 -7.56 11.07
CA TYR A 93 -2.27 -6.14 10.87
C TYR A 93 -1.84 -5.45 12.16
N ASP A 94 -2.43 -5.84 13.30
CA ASP A 94 -2.15 -5.18 14.57
C ASP A 94 -0.69 -5.31 14.96
N SER A 95 -0.08 -6.46 14.70
CA SER A 95 1.32 -6.70 15.03
C SER A 95 2.27 -6.10 13.99
N GLN A 96 1.80 -5.79 12.77
CA GLN A 96 2.65 -5.27 11.69
C GLN A 96 2.67 -3.73 11.64
N LEU A 97 1.67 -3.08 12.16
CA LEU A 97 1.56 -1.60 12.11
C LEU A 97 2.10 -0.89 13.38
#